data_ba232b73f50629cce034d9169e4160b2
#
_entry.id   ba232b73f50629cce034d9169e4160b2
#
_cell.length_a   1.000
_cell.length_b   1.000
_cell.length_c   1.000
_cell.angle_alpha   90.00
_cell.angle_beta   90.00
_cell.angle_gamma   90.00
#
_symmetry.space_group_name_H-M   'P 1'
#
loop_
_entity.id
_entity.type
_entity.pdbx_description
1 polymer ?
#
loop_
_entity_poly.entity_id
_entity_poly.type
_entity_poly.pdbx_seq_one_letter_code
_entity_poly.pdbx_strand_id
1 'polypeptide(L)'
;MASVKVTLFQKHINRPVSNDQKLKLSKEKSDFLLLPEYFPFYDSSSSPEKLSEKSKILSDELLQISEYYKGVIIGGAVFRKDDSGKLKLSIPIVQDVVVVDWYDKRELSPEENPAVSGDSETIFIMGGVRFGIAAGKEIRNSKRLEDLKSQGVNLLFHIDCISESDSTHAQDLERYAKLSSQYDIFIARVGGVGSVFGRNRIGRSLLSTSSGVNWKVAESEKDKEVVKTVTINGVNGLF
;
A
#
# COMPACT_ATOMS: atom_id res chain seq x y z
N MET A 1 -13.43 -12.18 16.28
CA MET A 1 -13.16 -11.78 14.88
C MET A 1 -13.81 -10.42 14.62
N ALA A 2 -13.05 -9.49 14.04
CA ALA A 2 -13.49 -8.12 13.79
C ALA A 2 -13.99 -7.94 12.35
N SER A 3 -14.83 -6.92 12.14
CA SER A 3 -15.18 -6.40 10.81
C SER A 3 -14.37 -5.12 10.58
N VAL A 4 -13.62 -5.07 9.48
CA VAL A 4 -12.72 -3.97 9.14
C VAL A 4 -13.15 -3.37 7.82
N LYS A 5 -13.27 -2.05 7.76
CA LYS A 5 -13.52 -1.30 6.52
C LYS A 5 -12.23 -0.72 5.98
N VAL A 6 -11.93 -1.01 4.73
CA VAL A 6 -10.71 -0.55 4.06
C VAL A 6 -11.08 0.23 2.81
N THR A 7 -10.61 1.45 2.71
CA THR A 7 -10.71 2.25 1.49
C THR A 7 -9.43 2.04 0.66
N LEU A 8 -9.59 1.51 -0.53
CA LEU A 8 -8.54 1.37 -1.54
C LEU A 8 -8.60 2.58 -2.46
N PHE A 9 -7.54 3.39 -2.49
CA PHE A 9 -7.44 4.51 -3.39
C PHE A 9 -6.39 4.25 -4.46
N GLN A 10 -6.81 3.65 -5.59
CA GLN A 10 -6.00 3.60 -6.79
C GLN A 10 -5.77 5.01 -7.29
N LYS A 11 -4.59 5.55 -7.04
CA LYS A 11 -4.27 6.98 -7.21
C LYS A 11 -3.23 7.17 -8.30
N HIS A 12 -3.33 8.30 -9.00
CA HIS A 12 -2.26 8.75 -9.89
C HIS A 12 -1.08 9.25 -9.05
N ILE A 13 0.03 8.50 -9.10
CA ILE A 13 1.19 8.70 -8.22
C ILE A 13 1.90 10.04 -8.44
N ASN A 14 1.76 10.64 -9.62
CA ASN A 14 2.39 11.90 -9.99
C ASN A 14 1.47 13.12 -9.79
N ARG A 15 0.32 12.98 -9.15
CA ARG A 15 -0.63 14.07 -8.94
C ARG A 15 -1.04 14.16 -7.48
N PRO A 16 -1.12 15.36 -6.90
CA PRO A 16 -1.62 15.54 -5.54
C PRO A 16 -3.07 15.07 -5.41
N VAL A 17 -3.52 14.86 -4.18
CA VAL A 17 -4.93 14.60 -3.90
C VAL A 17 -5.68 15.93 -4.03
N SER A 18 -6.64 16.00 -4.95
CA SER A 18 -7.44 17.20 -5.17
C SER A 18 -8.38 17.48 -3.99
N ASN A 19 -8.86 18.72 -3.87
CA ASN A 19 -9.82 19.10 -2.83
C ASN A 19 -11.11 18.25 -2.90
N ASP A 20 -11.60 17.95 -4.11
CA ASP A 20 -12.77 17.09 -4.29
C ASP A 20 -12.52 15.66 -3.79
N GLN A 21 -11.32 15.14 -4.03
CA GLN A 21 -10.90 13.85 -3.52
C GLN A 21 -10.79 13.86 -1.99
N LYS A 22 -10.18 14.90 -1.40
CA LYS A 22 -10.11 15.10 0.05
C LYS A 22 -11.53 15.15 0.67
N LEU A 23 -12.44 15.91 0.08
CA LEU A 23 -13.84 15.96 0.50
C LEU A 23 -14.56 14.61 0.36
N LYS A 24 -14.23 13.82 -0.68
CA LYS A 24 -14.76 12.48 -0.83
C LYS A 24 -14.21 11.56 0.27
N LEU A 25 -12.91 11.58 0.52
CA LEU A 25 -12.28 10.80 1.58
C LEU A 25 -12.82 11.15 2.97
N SER A 26 -13.14 12.41 3.24
CA SER A 26 -13.72 12.81 4.53
C SER A 26 -15.10 12.21 4.83
N LYS A 27 -15.80 11.74 3.78
CA LYS A 27 -17.10 11.05 3.89
C LYS A 27 -16.96 9.54 4.05
N GLU A 28 -15.79 9.00 3.73
CA GLU A 28 -15.50 7.56 3.91
C GLU A 28 -15.32 7.28 5.39
N LYS A 29 -16.18 6.40 5.92
CA LYS A 29 -16.13 5.94 7.32
C LYS A 29 -15.46 4.57 7.35
N SER A 30 -14.21 4.52 6.96
CA SER A 30 -13.39 3.31 6.98
C SER A 30 -12.27 3.39 8.00
N ASP A 31 -11.81 2.24 8.46
CA ASP A 31 -10.77 2.13 9.47
C ASP A 31 -9.38 2.41 8.87
N PHE A 32 -9.19 2.00 7.61
CA PHE A 32 -7.93 2.16 6.88
C PHE A 32 -8.13 2.76 5.50
N LEU A 33 -7.22 3.65 5.10
CA LEU A 33 -7.03 4.15 3.75
C LEU A 33 -5.71 3.63 3.21
N LEU A 34 -5.75 2.90 2.09
CA LEU A 34 -4.54 2.45 1.41
C LEU A 34 -4.24 3.33 0.20
N LEU A 35 -2.99 3.79 0.11
CA LEU A 35 -2.44 4.54 -1.01
C LEU A 35 -1.36 3.70 -1.71
N PRO A 36 -1.19 3.84 -3.04
CA PRO A 36 -0.28 3.00 -3.79
C PRO A 36 1.19 3.31 -3.50
N GLU A 37 2.06 2.33 -3.77
CA GLU A 37 3.50 2.53 -3.80
C GLU A 37 3.88 3.71 -4.71
N TYR A 38 4.95 4.41 -4.36
CA TYR A 38 5.45 5.61 -5.06
C TYR A 38 4.50 6.82 -5.08
N PHE A 39 3.40 6.82 -4.34
CA PHE A 39 2.65 8.04 -4.10
C PHE A 39 3.21 8.74 -2.85
N PRO A 40 3.46 10.04 -2.89
CA PRO A 40 3.36 10.99 -3.99
C PRO A 40 4.72 11.22 -4.69
N PHE A 41 4.92 10.66 -5.89
CA PHE A 41 6.13 10.87 -6.70
C PHE A 41 5.84 11.82 -7.85
N TYR A 42 5.83 13.12 -7.59
CA TYR A 42 5.47 14.15 -8.57
C TYR A 42 6.47 14.30 -9.72
N ASP A 43 7.71 13.85 -9.52
CA ASP A 43 8.74 13.84 -10.54
C ASP A 43 9.13 12.41 -10.88
N SER A 44 8.58 11.90 -11.98
CA SER A 44 8.79 10.52 -12.44
C SER A 44 10.22 10.21 -12.91
N SER A 45 11.06 11.24 -13.10
CA SER A 45 12.44 11.12 -13.58
C SER A 45 13.49 11.28 -12.48
N SER A 46 13.09 11.64 -11.26
CA SER A 46 14.02 11.84 -10.15
C SER A 46 14.64 10.53 -9.68
N SER A 47 15.94 10.57 -9.35
CA SER A 47 16.61 9.47 -8.68
C SER A 47 16.15 9.32 -7.22
N PRO A 48 16.36 8.14 -6.60
CA PRO A 48 16.05 7.92 -5.18
C PRO A 48 16.64 8.96 -4.24
N GLU A 49 17.88 9.42 -4.50
CA GLU A 49 18.55 10.44 -3.68
C GLU A 49 17.82 11.78 -3.77
N LYS A 50 17.49 12.24 -4.98
CA LYS A 50 16.73 13.49 -5.18
C LYS A 50 15.33 13.42 -4.56
N LEU A 51 14.70 12.25 -4.60
CA LEU A 51 13.41 12.04 -3.94
C LEU A 51 13.55 12.09 -2.42
N SER A 52 14.69 11.60 -1.86
CA SER A 52 14.93 11.68 -0.42
C SER A 52 15.11 13.13 0.08
N GLU A 53 15.67 14.01 -0.73
CA GLU A 53 15.77 15.44 -0.40
C GLU A 53 14.39 16.10 -0.28
N LYS A 54 13.39 15.56 -0.98
CA LYS A 54 12.00 16.02 -0.94
C LYS A 54 11.13 15.23 0.05
N SER A 55 11.71 14.31 0.83
CA SER A 55 10.96 13.39 1.70
C SER A 55 9.98 14.09 2.64
N LYS A 56 10.37 15.25 3.20
CA LYS A 56 9.49 16.05 4.05
C LYS A 56 8.26 16.54 3.29
N ILE A 57 8.42 17.12 2.10
CA ILE A 57 7.31 17.62 1.28
C ILE A 57 6.36 16.47 0.90
N LEU A 58 6.92 15.31 0.56
CA LEU A 58 6.14 14.13 0.21
C LEU A 58 5.37 13.57 1.42
N SER A 59 5.99 13.59 2.60
CA SER A 59 5.31 13.22 3.85
C SER A 59 4.22 14.23 4.22
N ASP A 60 4.44 15.52 4.03
CA ASP A 60 3.46 16.58 4.31
C ASP A 60 2.16 16.39 3.49
N GLU A 61 2.25 15.88 2.25
CA GLU A 61 1.05 15.54 1.45
C GLU A 61 0.19 14.47 2.13
N LEU A 62 0.83 13.45 2.73
CA LEU A 62 0.12 12.38 3.45
C LEU A 62 -0.51 12.90 4.75
N LEU A 63 0.19 13.80 5.45
CA LEU A 63 -0.35 14.46 6.64
C LEU A 63 -1.57 15.34 6.30
N GLN A 64 -1.52 16.06 5.17
CA GLN A 64 -2.67 16.83 4.69
C GLN A 64 -3.88 15.93 4.36
N ILE A 65 -3.68 14.72 3.82
CA ILE A 65 -4.79 13.79 3.61
C ILE A 65 -5.39 13.39 4.96
N SER A 66 -4.57 13.21 6.00
CA SER A 66 -5.01 12.84 7.36
C SER A 66 -5.82 13.94 8.07
N GLU A 67 -5.75 15.19 7.63
CA GLU A 67 -6.66 16.25 8.11
C GLU A 67 -8.12 15.96 7.76
N TYR A 68 -8.35 15.32 6.62
CA TYR A 68 -9.67 15.02 6.08
C TYR A 68 -10.13 13.59 6.38
N TYR A 69 -9.22 12.64 6.42
CA TYR A 69 -9.52 11.24 6.66
C TYR A 69 -9.18 10.84 8.10
N LYS A 70 -10.15 10.27 8.83
CA LYS A 70 -10.02 10.02 10.29
C LYS A 70 -9.55 8.62 10.67
N GLY A 71 -9.42 7.71 9.72
CA GLY A 71 -8.83 6.38 9.95
C GLY A 71 -7.31 6.39 9.82
N VAL A 72 -6.73 5.21 9.85
CA VAL A 72 -5.28 5.01 9.63
C VAL A 72 -4.99 5.07 8.13
N ILE A 73 -4.03 5.85 7.73
CA ILE A 73 -3.53 5.90 6.35
C ILE A 73 -2.27 5.04 6.26
N ILE A 74 -2.27 4.10 5.32
CA ILE A 74 -1.11 3.25 5.01
C ILE A 74 -0.83 3.39 3.54
N GLY A 75 0.37 3.73 3.19
CA GLY A 75 0.71 3.79 1.79
C GLY A 75 1.50 5.00 1.41
N GLY A 76 1.60 5.12 0.12
CA GLY A 76 2.69 5.86 -0.43
C GLY A 76 3.99 5.11 -0.20
N ALA A 77 5.06 5.68 -0.71
CA ALA A 77 6.41 5.29 -0.33
C ALA A 77 7.30 6.51 -0.43
N VAL A 78 8.14 6.68 0.56
CA VAL A 78 9.03 7.84 0.66
C VAL A 78 10.47 7.35 0.77
N PHE A 79 11.34 7.85 -0.10
CA PHE A 79 12.77 7.67 0.13
C PHE A 79 13.18 8.60 1.28
N ARG A 80 13.69 8.01 2.36
CA ARG A 80 14.16 8.75 3.53
C ARG A 80 15.51 8.20 4.00
N LYS A 81 16.29 9.02 4.68
CA LYS A 81 17.48 8.55 5.40
C LYS A 81 17.03 8.13 6.80
N ASP A 82 17.47 6.94 7.22
CA ASP A 82 17.35 6.50 8.60
C ASP A 82 18.35 7.22 9.52
N ASP A 83 18.31 6.95 10.82
CA ASP A 83 19.19 7.57 11.82
C ASP A 83 20.67 7.26 11.59
N SER A 84 20.98 6.20 10.85
CA SER A 84 22.34 5.85 10.43
C SER A 84 22.78 6.52 9.12
N GLY A 85 21.90 7.30 8.51
CA GLY A 85 22.12 7.98 7.23
C GLY A 85 21.93 7.09 6.00
N LYS A 86 21.49 5.84 6.16
CA LYS A 86 21.19 4.92 5.04
C LYS A 86 19.87 5.30 4.38
N LEU A 87 19.86 5.26 3.06
CA LEU A 87 18.65 5.50 2.29
C LEU A 87 17.72 4.28 2.37
N LYS A 88 16.48 4.51 2.79
CA LYS A 88 15.40 3.51 2.87
C LYS A 88 14.25 3.94 1.96
N LEU A 89 13.52 2.96 1.42
CA LEU A 89 12.20 3.20 0.84
C LEU A 89 11.17 2.77 1.87
N SER A 90 10.45 3.74 2.42
CA SER A 90 9.60 3.55 3.61
C SER A 90 8.16 3.89 3.32
N ILE A 91 7.24 3.06 3.79
CA ILE A 91 5.80 3.29 3.75
C ILE A 91 5.38 3.87 5.10
N PRO A 92 4.92 5.12 5.16
CA PRO A 92 4.44 5.72 6.40
C PRO A 92 3.10 5.15 6.80
N ILE A 93 2.90 5.02 8.10
CA ILE A 93 1.63 4.78 8.75
C ILE A 93 1.24 6.07 9.44
N VAL A 94 0.14 6.69 8.98
CA VAL A 94 -0.29 8.01 9.44
C VAL A 94 -1.62 7.90 10.16
N GLN A 95 -1.73 8.51 11.32
CA GLN A 95 -2.97 8.68 12.07
C GLN A 95 -2.98 10.03 12.76
N ASP A 96 -4.14 10.71 12.76
CA ASP A 96 -4.33 11.99 13.45
C ASP A 96 -3.27 13.05 13.09
N VAL A 97 -2.93 13.15 11.79
CA VAL A 97 -1.95 14.09 11.23
C VAL A 97 -0.51 13.85 11.72
N VAL A 98 -0.22 12.63 12.19
CA VAL A 98 1.11 12.25 12.65
C VAL A 98 1.54 10.95 11.96
N VAL A 99 2.81 10.87 11.55
CA VAL A 99 3.42 9.58 11.18
C VAL A 99 3.69 8.83 12.48
N VAL A 100 2.92 7.77 12.70
CA VAL A 100 3.01 6.98 13.95
C VAL A 100 3.97 5.81 13.82
N ASP A 101 4.25 5.34 12.60
CA ASP A 101 5.19 4.26 12.35
C ASP A 101 5.64 4.25 10.87
N TRP A 102 6.65 3.42 10.57
CA TRP A 102 7.21 3.22 9.24
C TRP A 102 7.38 1.74 8.93
N TYR A 103 6.99 1.34 7.74
CA TYR A 103 7.37 0.06 7.17
C TYR A 103 8.48 0.28 6.14
N ASP A 104 9.70 -0.19 6.40
CA ASP A 104 10.81 -0.12 5.47
C ASP A 104 10.78 -1.32 4.52
N LYS A 105 10.69 -1.05 3.22
CA LYS A 105 10.64 -2.08 2.18
C LYS A 105 11.88 -2.98 2.24
N ARG A 106 11.66 -4.28 2.22
CA ARG A 106 12.72 -5.30 2.33
C ARG A 106 13.24 -5.80 0.99
N GLU A 107 12.36 -5.97 0.01
CA GLU A 107 12.71 -6.46 -1.31
C GLU A 107 12.71 -5.33 -2.33
N LEU A 108 13.85 -4.70 -2.50
CA LEU A 108 14.04 -3.57 -3.39
C LEU A 108 14.15 -4.02 -4.85
N SER A 109 13.67 -3.18 -5.77
CA SER A 109 13.90 -3.32 -7.20
C SER A 109 15.21 -2.61 -7.60
N PRO A 110 15.81 -2.96 -8.76
CA PRO A 110 17.04 -2.31 -9.22
C PRO A 110 16.91 -0.79 -9.37
N GLU A 111 15.72 -0.30 -9.72
CA GLU A 111 15.43 1.13 -9.90
C GLU A 111 15.43 1.91 -8.57
N GLU A 112 15.31 1.22 -7.44
CA GLU A 112 15.30 1.81 -6.10
C GLU A 112 16.70 1.94 -5.50
N ASN A 113 17.73 1.46 -6.20
CA ASN A 113 19.12 1.64 -5.80
C ASN A 113 19.48 3.15 -5.78
N PRO A 114 20.19 3.68 -4.76
CA PRO A 114 20.97 2.96 -3.74
C PRO A 114 20.25 2.71 -2.39
N ALA A 115 18.91 2.69 -2.35
CA ALA A 115 18.23 2.34 -1.10
C ALA A 115 18.67 0.95 -0.62
N VAL A 116 18.65 0.76 0.70
CA VAL A 116 19.01 -0.53 1.32
C VAL A 116 17.80 -1.20 1.92
N SER A 117 17.82 -2.53 1.96
CA SER A 117 16.74 -3.36 2.52
C SER A 117 16.35 -2.93 3.92
N GLY A 118 15.05 -2.92 4.20
CA GLY A 118 14.51 -2.71 5.53
C GLY A 118 14.67 -3.93 6.41
N ASP A 119 14.65 -3.69 7.71
CA ASP A 119 14.70 -4.68 8.80
C ASP A 119 13.59 -4.44 9.84
N SER A 120 12.70 -3.47 9.58
CA SER A 120 11.61 -3.09 10.47
C SER A 120 10.62 -4.22 10.72
N GLU A 121 9.80 -4.04 11.76
CA GLU A 121 8.66 -4.92 12.06
C GLU A 121 7.75 -5.11 10.85
N THR A 122 7.16 -6.28 10.75
CA THR A 122 6.27 -6.66 9.64
C THR A 122 4.81 -6.76 10.06
N ILE A 123 4.57 -6.70 11.36
CA ILE A 123 3.24 -6.79 11.98
C ILE A 123 2.95 -5.52 12.72
N PHE A 124 1.82 -4.94 12.42
CA PHE A 124 1.33 -3.71 13.03
C PHE A 124 0.02 -3.98 13.75
N ILE A 125 -0.22 -3.20 14.82
CA ILE A 125 -1.45 -3.26 15.59
C ILE A 125 -2.00 -1.85 15.68
N MET A 126 -3.13 -1.59 15.03
CA MET A 126 -3.80 -0.29 15.08
C MET A 126 -5.31 -0.46 15.05
N GLY A 127 -6.01 0.37 15.80
CA GLY A 127 -7.48 0.29 15.89
C GLY A 127 -7.99 -1.07 16.38
N GLY A 128 -7.19 -1.82 17.16
CA GLY A 128 -7.55 -3.16 17.61
C GLY A 128 -7.39 -4.26 16.55
N VAL A 129 -6.80 -3.94 15.41
CA VAL A 129 -6.59 -4.84 14.28
C VAL A 129 -5.11 -5.15 14.13
N ARG A 130 -4.80 -6.44 13.94
CA ARG A 130 -3.45 -6.92 13.62
C ARG A 130 -3.34 -7.14 12.12
N PHE A 131 -2.34 -6.53 11.47
CA PHE A 131 -2.14 -6.64 10.03
C PHE A 131 -0.66 -6.65 9.65
N GLY A 132 -0.37 -7.15 8.45
CA GLY A 132 0.92 -7.05 7.80
C GLY A 132 0.91 -6.03 6.66
N ILE A 133 2.10 -5.55 6.26
CA ILE A 133 2.30 -4.74 5.06
C ILE A 133 3.27 -5.47 4.14
N ALA A 134 2.98 -5.50 2.85
CA ALA A 134 3.89 -5.92 1.79
C ALA A 134 3.97 -4.84 0.72
N ALA A 135 5.16 -4.58 0.18
CA ALA A 135 5.38 -3.62 -0.89
C ALA A 135 5.90 -4.31 -2.15
N GLY A 136 5.28 -4.03 -3.30
CA GLY A 136 5.72 -4.54 -4.59
C GLY A 136 5.92 -6.06 -4.62
N LYS A 137 7.15 -6.51 -4.86
CA LYS A 137 7.47 -7.94 -5.04
C LYS A 137 7.38 -8.78 -3.77
N GLU A 138 7.35 -8.18 -2.60
CA GLU A 138 7.34 -8.88 -1.30
C GLU A 138 6.14 -9.83 -1.13
N ILE A 139 5.05 -9.60 -1.84
CA ILE A 139 3.90 -10.50 -1.87
C ILE A 139 4.23 -11.91 -2.38
N ARG A 140 5.36 -12.08 -3.07
CA ARG A 140 5.83 -13.35 -3.62
C ARG A 140 6.68 -14.14 -2.62
N ASN A 141 7.04 -13.57 -1.49
CA ASN A 141 7.85 -14.20 -0.47
C ASN A 141 7.01 -15.12 0.41
N SER A 142 7.01 -16.43 0.08
CA SER A 142 6.23 -17.45 0.79
C SER A 142 6.58 -17.54 2.27
N LYS A 143 7.88 -17.48 2.60
CA LYS A 143 8.35 -17.54 3.99
C LYS A 143 7.73 -16.40 4.81
N ARG A 144 7.68 -15.19 4.26
CA ARG A 144 7.06 -14.07 4.95
C ARG A 144 5.57 -14.28 5.20
N LEU A 145 4.84 -14.82 4.22
CA LEU A 145 3.41 -15.10 4.38
C LEU A 145 3.19 -16.19 5.43
N GLU A 146 4.05 -17.20 5.48
CA GLU A 146 4.06 -18.22 6.54
C GLU A 146 4.33 -17.63 7.91
N ASP A 147 5.33 -16.74 8.02
CA ASP A 147 5.65 -16.04 9.27
C ASP A 147 4.47 -15.19 9.76
N LEU A 148 3.81 -14.43 8.88
CA LEU A 148 2.61 -13.65 9.22
C LEU A 148 1.49 -14.56 9.74
N LYS A 149 1.20 -15.65 9.02
CA LYS A 149 0.18 -16.63 9.42
C LYS A 149 0.50 -17.26 10.78
N SER A 150 1.75 -17.67 11.01
CA SER A 150 2.19 -18.29 12.27
C SER A 150 2.02 -17.36 13.47
N GLN A 151 2.07 -16.06 13.25
CA GLN A 151 1.87 -15.01 14.25
C GLN A 151 0.42 -14.54 14.35
N GLY A 152 -0.53 -15.25 13.71
CA GLY A 152 -1.96 -14.99 13.81
C GLY A 152 -2.43 -13.78 13.00
N VAL A 153 -1.64 -13.31 12.03
CA VAL A 153 -2.04 -12.24 11.10
C VAL A 153 -2.81 -12.85 9.94
N ASN A 154 -4.05 -12.42 9.75
CA ASN A 154 -4.88 -12.81 8.61
C ASN A 154 -5.34 -11.63 7.74
N LEU A 155 -4.74 -10.44 7.92
CA LEU A 155 -4.97 -9.27 7.07
C LEU A 155 -3.62 -8.73 6.58
N LEU A 156 -3.46 -8.65 5.26
CA LEU A 156 -2.28 -8.12 4.60
C LEU A 156 -2.67 -6.94 3.70
N PHE A 157 -2.04 -5.81 3.91
CA PHE A 157 -2.11 -4.66 3.01
C PHE A 157 -0.95 -4.74 2.01
N HIS A 158 -1.29 -4.88 0.74
CA HIS A 158 -0.30 -4.93 -0.32
C HIS A 158 -0.29 -3.60 -1.09
N ILE A 159 0.76 -2.85 -0.87
CA ILE A 159 1.02 -1.55 -1.50
C ILE A 159 1.85 -1.80 -2.76
N ASP A 160 1.29 -1.52 -3.93
CA ASP A 160 1.88 -1.97 -5.19
C ASP A 160 1.84 -0.91 -6.29
N CYS A 161 2.71 -1.06 -7.28
CA CYS A 161 2.77 -0.19 -8.45
C CYS A 161 3.41 -0.95 -9.62
N ILE A 162 2.61 -1.69 -10.38
CA ILE A 162 3.06 -2.56 -11.48
C ILE A 162 3.03 -1.88 -12.84
N SER A 163 3.80 -2.41 -13.77
CA SER A 163 3.70 -2.12 -15.20
C SER A 163 2.87 -3.19 -15.91
N GLU A 164 2.30 -2.85 -17.06
CA GLU A 164 1.49 -3.78 -17.86
C GLU A 164 2.27 -5.04 -18.30
N SER A 165 3.60 -4.89 -18.46
CA SER A 165 4.50 -5.98 -18.82
C SER A 165 4.79 -6.98 -17.67
N ASP A 166 4.45 -6.63 -16.42
CA ASP A 166 4.82 -7.46 -15.27
C ASP A 166 3.91 -8.68 -15.10
N SER A 167 2.64 -8.56 -15.51
CA SER A 167 1.64 -9.65 -15.47
C SER A 167 0.40 -9.27 -16.24
N THR A 168 -0.37 -10.28 -16.68
CA THR A 168 -1.73 -10.06 -17.17
C THR A 168 -2.72 -9.91 -16.01
N HIS A 169 -3.89 -9.33 -16.27
CA HIS A 169 -4.95 -9.23 -15.27
C HIS A 169 -5.38 -10.60 -14.72
N ALA A 170 -5.53 -11.58 -15.61
CA ALA A 170 -5.89 -12.95 -15.22
C ALA A 170 -4.85 -13.59 -14.29
N GLN A 171 -3.56 -13.45 -14.62
CA GLN A 171 -2.46 -13.95 -13.79
C GLN A 171 -2.44 -13.29 -12.40
N ASP A 172 -2.77 -11.99 -12.32
CA ASP A 172 -2.87 -11.33 -11.02
C ASP A 172 -4.03 -11.91 -10.20
N LEU A 173 -5.22 -12.03 -10.78
CA LEU A 173 -6.38 -12.58 -10.07
C LEU A 173 -6.14 -14.00 -9.57
N GLU A 174 -5.57 -14.87 -10.41
CA GLU A 174 -5.21 -16.23 -10.03
C GLU A 174 -4.19 -16.25 -8.87
N ARG A 175 -3.14 -15.43 -8.97
CA ARG A 175 -2.11 -15.32 -7.94
C ARG A 175 -2.69 -14.94 -6.59
N TYR A 176 -3.49 -13.85 -6.52
CA TYR A 176 -4.04 -13.39 -5.24
C TYR A 176 -5.07 -14.36 -4.68
N ALA A 177 -5.91 -14.97 -5.51
CA ALA A 177 -6.83 -16.03 -5.07
C ALA A 177 -6.08 -17.21 -4.46
N LYS A 178 -5.00 -17.67 -5.11
CA LYS A 178 -4.15 -18.76 -4.62
C LYS A 178 -3.47 -18.41 -3.30
N LEU A 179 -2.85 -17.22 -3.20
CA LEU A 179 -2.18 -16.78 -1.97
C LEU A 179 -3.16 -16.68 -0.80
N SER A 180 -4.31 -16.03 -1.01
CA SER A 180 -5.33 -15.90 0.03
C SER A 180 -5.85 -17.25 0.51
N SER A 181 -6.10 -18.19 -0.39
CA SER A 181 -6.55 -19.54 -0.04
C SER A 181 -5.45 -20.35 0.67
N GLN A 182 -4.22 -20.32 0.17
CA GLN A 182 -3.10 -21.11 0.71
C GLN A 182 -2.73 -20.68 2.14
N TYR A 183 -2.72 -19.37 2.40
CA TYR A 183 -2.31 -18.83 3.68
C TYR A 183 -3.48 -18.47 4.60
N ASP A 184 -4.72 -18.62 4.14
CA ASP A 184 -5.93 -18.19 4.85
C ASP A 184 -5.84 -16.73 5.29
N ILE A 185 -5.52 -15.85 4.34
CA ILE A 185 -5.25 -14.43 4.57
C ILE A 185 -6.08 -13.55 3.64
N PHE A 186 -6.65 -12.48 4.20
CA PHE A 186 -7.24 -11.40 3.41
C PHE A 186 -6.13 -10.53 2.82
N ILE A 187 -6.15 -10.29 1.51
CA ILE A 187 -5.19 -9.42 0.85
C ILE A 187 -5.93 -8.24 0.23
N ALA A 188 -5.73 -7.07 0.79
CA ALA A 188 -6.20 -5.82 0.21
C ALA A 188 -5.03 -5.17 -0.56
N ARG A 189 -5.06 -5.26 -1.90
CA ARG A 189 -4.05 -4.67 -2.78
C ARG A 189 -4.53 -3.33 -3.29
N VAL A 190 -3.68 -2.31 -3.18
CA VAL A 190 -3.86 -1.01 -3.83
C VAL A 190 -2.77 -0.82 -4.89
N GLY A 191 -3.17 -0.47 -6.12
CA GLY A 191 -2.28 -0.20 -7.24
C GLY A 191 -2.22 1.28 -7.60
N GLY A 192 -1.08 1.73 -8.11
CA GLY A 192 -0.87 3.10 -8.58
C GLY A 192 -0.96 3.22 -10.10
N VAL A 193 -1.43 4.36 -10.59
CA VAL A 193 -1.39 4.73 -12.01
C VAL A 193 -0.44 5.91 -12.22
N GLY A 194 0.09 6.07 -13.43
CA GLY A 194 1.04 7.15 -13.74
C GLY A 194 2.38 6.64 -14.23
N SER A 195 3.48 7.29 -13.84
CA SER A 195 4.81 6.86 -14.25
C SER A 195 5.85 7.07 -13.15
N VAL A 196 6.80 6.15 -13.05
CA VAL A 196 7.96 6.24 -12.15
C VAL A 196 9.13 5.48 -12.76
N PHE A 197 10.34 6.02 -12.61
CA PHE A 197 11.59 5.46 -13.16
C PHE A 197 11.47 5.12 -14.66
N GLY A 198 10.84 6.03 -15.44
CA GLY A 198 10.68 5.86 -16.88
C GLY A 198 9.68 4.78 -17.32
N ARG A 199 8.91 4.19 -16.40
CA ARG A 199 7.91 3.16 -16.70
C ARG A 199 6.50 3.63 -16.39
N ASN A 200 5.58 3.37 -17.31
CA ASN A 200 4.15 3.54 -17.07
C ASN A 200 3.66 2.50 -16.07
N ARG A 201 2.79 2.95 -15.17
CA ARG A 201 2.18 2.14 -14.12
C ARG A 201 0.68 2.04 -14.32
N ILE A 202 0.15 0.88 -14.03
CA ILE A 202 -1.29 0.60 -14.11
C ILE A 202 -1.80 0.17 -12.75
N GLY A 203 -3.02 0.57 -12.44
CA GLY A 203 -3.73 0.13 -11.24
C GLY A 203 -4.49 -1.16 -11.50
N ARG A 204 -4.41 -2.08 -10.56
CA ARG A 204 -5.21 -3.32 -10.52
C ARG A 204 -5.53 -3.62 -9.07
N SER A 205 -6.11 -2.62 -8.39
CA SER A 205 -6.52 -2.77 -6.99
C SER A 205 -7.55 -3.88 -6.83
N LEU A 206 -7.45 -4.66 -5.76
CA LEU A 206 -8.34 -5.77 -5.49
C LEU A 206 -8.44 -6.10 -4.01
N LEU A 207 -9.48 -6.84 -3.64
CA LEU A 207 -9.61 -7.57 -2.38
C LEU A 207 -9.70 -9.06 -2.68
N SER A 208 -8.81 -9.85 -2.08
CA SER A 208 -8.83 -11.31 -2.14
C SER A 208 -9.01 -11.91 -0.76
N THR A 209 -9.74 -13.02 -0.71
CA THR A 209 -10.03 -13.79 0.51
C THR A 209 -9.75 -15.27 0.25
N SER A 210 -9.88 -16.12 1.25
CA SER A 210 -9.73 -17.58 1.07
C SER A 210 -10.72 -18.19 0.06
N SER A 211 -11.84 -17.50 -0.22
CA SER A 211 -12.81 -17.91 -1.25
C SER A 211 -12.54 -17.34 -2.64
N GLY A 212 -11.45 -16.57 -2.82
CA GLY A 212 -11.05 -15.96 -4.07
C GLY A 212 -11.08 -14.44 -4.08
N VAL A 213 -11.02 -13.83 -5.27
CA VAL A 213 -11.06 -12.38 -5.43
C VAL A 213 -12.49 -11.87 -5.35
N ASN A 214 -12.81 -11.15 -4.28
CA ASN A 214 -14.17 -10.66 -3.98
C ASN A 214 -14.48 -9.32 -4.63
N TRP A 215 -13.45 -8.48 -4.82
CA TRP A 215 -13.58 -7.22 -5.53
C TRP A 215 -12.28 -6.92 -6.30
N LYS A 216 -12.41 -6.26 -7.43
CA LYS A 216 -11.28 -5.81 -8.25
C LYS A 216 -11.67 -4.60 -9.08
N VAL A 217 -10.68 -3.80 -9.45
CA VAL A 217 -10.80 -2.79 -10.50
C VAL A 217 -10.94 -3.50 -11.85
N ALA A 218 -11.86 -3.03 -12.70
CA ALA A 218 -12.03 -3.57 -14.04
C ALA A 218 -10.80 -3.25 -14.91
N GLU A 219 -10.48 -4.13 -15.87
CA GLU A 219 -9.33 -3.89 -16.78
C GLU A 219 -9.48 -2.59 -17.59
N SER A 220 -10.71 -2.17 -17.90
CA SER A 220 -11.03 -0.90 -18.54
C SER A 220 -10.79 0.34 -17.66
N GLU A 221 -10.48 0.15 -16.37
CA GLU A 221 -10.22 1.20 -15.40
C GLU A 221 -8.79 1.15 -14.84
N LYS A 222 -7.93 0.32 -15.43
CA LYS A 222 -6.53 0.15 -14.99
C LYS A 222 -5.73 1.45 -15.01
N ASP A 223 -6.10 2.40 -15.86
CA ASP A 223 -5.43 3.70 -16.03
C ASP A 223 -6.16 4.85 -15.32
N LYS A 224 -7.21 4.53 -14.55
CA LYS A 224 -8.04 5.53 -13.88
C LYS A 224 -7.81 5.55 -12.37
N GLU A 225 -8.05 6.70 -11.78
CA GLU A 225 -8.16 6.81 -10.32
C GLU A 225 -9.49 6.21 -9.85
N VAL A 226 -9.43 5.32 -8.86
CA VAL A 226 -10.60 4.63 -8.29
C VAL A 226 -10.53 4.68 -6.77
N VAL A 227 -11.59 5.14 -6.13
CA VAL A 227 -11.77 5.06 -4.68
C VAL A 227 -12.86 4.04 -4.39
N LYS A 228 -12.53 3.03 -3.60
CA LYS A 228 -13.46 1.97 -3.22
C LYS A 228 -13.30 1.57 -1.77
N THR A 229 -14.36 1.64 -1.00
CA THR A 229 -14.42 1.08 0.35
C THR A 229 -14.97 -0.34 0.30
N VAL A 230 -14.28 -1.25 0.93
CA VAL A 230 -14.63 -2.66 1.08
C VAL A 230 -14.72 -3.02 2.56
N THR A 231 -15.61 -3.96 2.90
CA THR A 231 -15.73 -4.50 4.26
C THR A 231 -15.15 -5.92 4.29
N ILE A 232 -14.25 -6.16 5.23
CA ILE A 232 -13.60 -7.46 5.45
C ILE A 232 -14.08 -7.98 6.79
N ASN A 233 -14.80 -9.10 6.77
CA ASN A 233 -15.31 -9.78 7.97
C ASN A 233 -14.40 -10.95 8.34
N GLY A 234 -14.20 -11.20 9.62
CA GLY A 234 -13.39 -12.32 10.09
C GLY A 234 -11.93 -12.00 10.29
N VAL A 235 -11.57 -10.70 10.36
CA VAL A 235 -10.20 -10.29 10.67
C VAL A 235 -9.87 -10.61 12.13
N ASN A 236 -8.67 -11.12 12.38
CA ASN A 236 -8.17 -11.37 13.73
C ASN A 236 -7.93 -10.03 14.43
N GLY A 237 -8.65 -9.81 15.53
CA GLY A 237 -8.46 -8.69 16.43
C GLY A 237 -7.52 -9.03 17.59
N LEU A 238 -7.34 -8.07 18.48
CA LEU A 238 -6.57 -8.26 19.73
C LEU A 238 -7.35 -9.03 20.82
N PHE A 239 -8.66 -9.26 20.59
CA PHE A 239 -9.55 -9.89 21.57
C PHE A 239 -10.34 -11.05 20.93
#